data_4b05208d0378ec5554e41ff609ba70a7
#
_entry.id   4b05208d0378ec5554e41ff609ba70a7
#
_cell.length_a   1.000
_cell.length_b   1.000
_cell.length_c   1.000
_cell.angle_alpha   90.00
_cell.angle_beta   90.00
_cell.angle_gamma   90.00
#
_symmetry.space_group_name_H-M   'P 1'
#
loop_
_entity.id
_entity.type
_entity.pdbx_description
1 polymer ?
#
loop_
_entity_poly.entity_id
_entity_poly.type
_entity_poly.pdbx_seq_one_letter_code
_entity_poly.pdbx_strand_id
1 'polypeptide(L)' 'MNFYNNADIEDTVVGKAAACLYVLAKIKFVYAHTLSEPAKIYLEKNNVSFKYDKLVA' A
#
# COMPACT_ATOMS: atom_id res chain seq x y z
N MET A 1 -7.55 1.93 -8.67
CA MET A 1 -7.53 1.22 -7.38
C MET A 1 -8.54 0.10 -7.41
N ASN A 2 -8.08 -1.12 -7.19
CA ASN A 2 -8.94 -2.30 -7.28
C ASN A 2 -9.02 -2.99 -5.93
N PHE A 3 -10.24 -3.28 -5.49
CA PHE A 3 -10.46 -4.02 -4.25
C PHE A 3 -10.80 -5.46 -4.60
N TYR A 4 -10.04 -6.41 -4.03
CA TYR A 4 -10.31 -7.82 -4.22
C TYR A 4 -11.21 -8.37 -3.13
N ASN A 5 -11.08 -7.81 -1.94
CA ASN A 5 -11.94 -8.12 -0.81
C ASN A 5 -11.79 -7.00 0.23
N ASN A 6 -12.33 -7.19 1.41
CA ASN A 6 -12.35 -6.14 2.42
C ASN A 6 -10.97 -5.79 2.97
N ALA A 7 -9.97 -6.63 2.75
CA ALA A 7 -8.67 -6.45 3.40
C ALA A 7 -7.52 -6.29 2.42
N ASP A 8 -7.70 -6.64 1.17
CA ASP A 8 -6.64 -6.65 0.17
C ASP A 8 -6.92 -5.63 -0.92
N ILE A 9 -5.87 -4.99 -1.41
CA ILE A 9 -6.00 -4.00 -2.46
C ILE A 9 -4.82 -4.10 -3.41
N GLU A 10 -5.07 -3.85 -4.68
CA GLU A 10 -4.01 -3.70 -5.68
C GLU A 10 -4.13 -2.33 -6.31
N ASP A 11 -3.00 -1.65 -6.46
CA ASP A 11 -2.97 -0.31 -7.05
C ASP A 11 -1.74 -0.20 -7.95
N THR A 12 -1.83 0.67 -8.95
CA THR A 12 -0.72 0.88 -9.86
C THR A 12 0.41 1.62 -9.17
N VAL A 13 0.12 2.75 -8.54
CA VAL A 13 1.13 3.56 -7.86
C VAL A 13 0.63 3.88 -6.46
N VAL A 14 1.44 3.54 -5.46
CA VAL A 14 1.09 3.81 -4.07
C VAL A 14 2.11 4.77 -3.49
N GLY A 15 1.68 6.01 -3.29
CA GLY A 15 2.43 7.01 -2.56
C GLY A 15 1.99 7.06 -1.10
N LYS A 16 2.61 7.95 -0.33
CA LYS A 16 2.31 8.05 1.10
C LYS A 16 0.85 8.36 1.36
N ALA A 17 0.24 9.25 0.57
CA ALA A 17 -1.17 9.60 0.77
C ALA A 17 -2.07 8.38 0.59
N ALA A 18 -1.82 7.57 -0.44
CA ALA A 18 -2.59 6.35 -0.65
C ALA A 18 -2.36 5.37 0.49
N ALA A 19 -1.12 5.23 0.96
CA ALA A 19 -0.80 4.35 2.08
C ALA A 19 -1.57 4.77 3.33
N CYS A 20 -1.66 6.06 3.59
CA CYS A 20 -2.42 6.57 4.72
C CYS A 20 -3.90 6.19 4.62
N LEU A 21 -4.48 6.33 3.44
CA LEU A 21 -5.87 5.95 3.22
C LEU A 21 -6.09 4.46 3.45
N TYR A 22 -5.14 3.63 3.00
CA TYR A 22 -5.26 2.19 3.17
C TYR A 22 -5.19 1.80 4.64
N VAL A 23 -4.32 2.47 5.42
CA VAL A 23 -4.25 2.22 6.85
C VAL A 23 -5.57 2.62 7.52
N LEU A 24 -6.11 3.78 7.17
CA LEU A 24 -7.39 4.23 7.73
C LEU A 24 -8.52 3.28 7.35
N ALA A 25 -8.47 2.72 6.17
CA ALA A 25 -9.49 1.77 5.71
C ALA A 25 -9.27 0.37 6.27
N LYS A 26 -8.24 0.18 7.09
CA LYS A 26 -7.91 -1.11 7.71
C LYS A 26 -7.59 -2.19 6.68
N ILE A 27 -6.95 -1.77 5.60
CA ILE A 27 -6.45 -2.70 4.60
C ILE A 27 -5.30 -3.50 5.22
N LYS A 28 -5.28 -4.79 5.00
CA LYS A 28 -4.27 -5.67 5.59
C LYS A 28 -3.16 -6.03 4.61
N PHE A 29 -3.43 -5.98 3.33
CA PHE A 29 -2.44 -6.29 2.31
C PHE A 29 -2.56 -5.34 1.14
N VAL A 30 -1.43 -4.80 0.69
CA VAL A 30 -1.37 -3.90 -0.45
C VAL A 30 -0.39 -4.46 -1.46
N TYR A 31 -0.82 -4.62 -2.70
CA TYR A 31 0.07 -4.91 -3.80
C TYR A 31 0.16 -3.68 -4.68
N ALA A 32 1.34 -3.10 -4.78
CA ALA A 32 1.58 -1.91 -5.57
C ALA A 32 2.51 -2.27 -6.72
N HIS A 33 2.13 -1.89 -7.94
CA HIS A 33 3.07 -2.06 -9.05
C HIS A 33 4.28 -1.16 -8.85
N THR A 34 4.05 0.07 -8.41
CA THR A 34 5.12 1.00 -8.03
C THR A 34 4.82 1.52 -6.64
N LEU A 35 5.79 1.39 -5.74
CA LEU A 35 5.63 1.81 -4.35
C LEU A 35 6.70 2.84 -4.03
N SER A 36 6.31 3.94 -3.38
CA SER A 36 7.28 4.93 -2.94
C SER A 36 7.89 4.52 -1.60
N GLU A 37 9.13 4.97 -1.35
CA GLU A 37 9.79 4.67 -0.07
C GLU A 37 9.01 5.21 1.14
N PRO A 38 8.51 6.46 1.11
CA PRO A 38 7.69 6.94 2.23
C PRO A 38 6.47 6.06 2.47
N ALA A 39 5.83 5.59 1.41
CA ALA A 39 4.68 4.70 1.55
C ALA A 39 5.09 3.38 2.16
N LYS A 40 6.22 2.82 1.73
CA LYS A 40 6.73 1.57 2.27
C LYS A 40 6.97 1.68 3.77
N ILE A 41 7.64 2.73 4.20
CA ILE A 41 7.94 2.97 5.61
C ILE A 41 6.64 3.08 6.40
N TYR A 42 5.68 3.82 5.87
CA TYR A 42 4.41 4.01 6.55
C TYR A 42 3.64 2.71 6.72
N LEU A 43 3.60 1.89 5.67
CA LEU A 43 2.94 0.59 5.73
C LEU A 43 3.63 -0.33 6.74
N GLU A 44 4.95 -0.34 6.76
CA GLU A 44 5.71 -1.13 7.73
C GLU A 44 5.40 -0.70 9.16
N LYS A 45 5.35 0.60 9.39
CA LYS A 45 5.06 1.14 10.71
C LYS A 45 3.70 0.73 11.23
N ASN A 46 2.75 0.54 10.33
CA ASN A 46 1.38 0.22 10.70
C ASN A 46 1.06 -1.25 10.54
N ASN A 47 2.08 -2.08 10.36
CA ASN A 47 1.96 -3.54 10.28
C ASN A 47 1.06 -4.00 9.14
N VAL A 48 1.08 -3.27 8.03
CA VAL A 48 0.36 -3.66 6.82
C VAL A 48 1.30 -4.48 5.95
N SER A 49 0.88 -5.66 5.56
CA SER A 49 1.64 -6.47 4.62
C SER A 49 1.56 -5.85 3.23
N PHE A 50 2.65 -5.92 2.48
CA PHE A 50 2.65 -5.34 1.15
C PHE A 50 3.62 -6.06 0.24
N LYS A 51 3.40 -5.87 -1.06
CA LYS A 51 4.26 -6.37 -2.11
C LYS A 51 4.35 -5.31 -3.19
N TYR A 52 5.46 -5.30 -3.91
CA TYR A 52 5.62 -4.32 -4.99
C TYR A 52 6.53 -4.89 -6.07
N ASP A 53 6.36 -4.36 -7.28
CA ASP A 53 7.24 -4.70 -8.40
C ASP A 53 8.41 -3.73 -8.48
N LYS A 54 8.16 -2.46 -8.20
CA LYS A 54 9.18 -1.42 -8.31
C LYS A 54 9.09 -0.48 -7.11
N LEU A 55 10.25 -0.18 -6.53
CA LEU A 55 10.34 0.78 -5.43
C LEU A 55 10.97 2.07 -5.97
N VAL A 56 10.37 3.20 -5.64
CA VAL A 56 10.88 4.52 -6.03
C VAL A 56 11.00 5.42 -4.81
N ALA A 57 11.81 6.47 -4.95
CA ALA A 57 12.03 7.40 -3.85
C ALA A 57 10.78 8.23 -3.51
#